data_6b1463c4f1ed297394092bd9ae5b0ceb
#
_entry.id   6b1463c4f1ed297394092bd9ae5b0ceb
#
_cell.length_a   1.000
_cell.length_b   1.000
_cell.length_c   1.000
_cell.angle_alpha   90.00
_cell.angle_beta   90.00
_cell.angle_gamma   90.00
#
_symmetry.space_group_name_H-M   'P 1'
#
loop_
_entity.id
_entity.type
_entity.pdbx_description
1 polymer ?
#
loop_
_entity_poly.entity_id
_entity_poly.type
_entity_poly.pdbx_seq_one_letter_code
_entity_poly.pdbx_strand_id
1 'polypeptide(L)'
;MKAIQGYHLIRPEDLHWRPSNLMRIPNADYLERTGSENIGARLWRLPPKSANTLHKHIRSEEFYFVLEGTGRMRVGDETLTIPKYGGVLVGPEQLRQVFNDTDDEVLWLIVGAPEELEFLQGSKSKMDLSLIYPVDPKQLPNELAGIEWPTKS
;
A
#
# COMPACT_ATOMS: atom_id res chain seq x y z
N MET A 1 10.40 13.05 -16.38
CA MET A 1 9.08 13.03 -15.74
C MET A 1 8.54 14.44 -15.64
N LYS A 2 7.32 14.62 -16.12
CA LYS A 2 6.71 15.93 -16.22
C LYS A 2 6.12 16.34 -14.86
N ALA A 3 6.50 17.52 -14.38
CA ALA A 3 5.89 18.09 -13.17
C ALA A 3 4.50 18.64 -13.47
N ILE A 4 3.63 18.60 -12.47
CA ILE A 4 2.31 19.24 -12.59
C ILE A 4 2.48 20.77 -12.61
N GLN A 5 1.49 21.47 -13.14
CA GLN A 5 1.43 22.92 -13.09
C GLN A 5 0.48 23.35 -11.97
N GLY A 6 0.93 24.36 -11.18
CA GLY A 6 0.10 24.86 -10.08
C GLY A 6 -0.06 23.85 -8.95
N TYR A 7 -1.30 23.65 -8.54
CA TYR A 7 -1.61 22.75 -7.43
C TYR A 7 -2.94 22.03 -7.64
N HIS A 8 -3.13 20.93 -6.91
CA HIS A 8 -4.40 20.21 -6.84
C HIS A 8 -4.83 20.13 -5.38
N LEU A 9 -5.99 20.68 -5.06
CA LEU A 9 -6.61 20.51 -3.76
C LEU A 9 -7.57 19.30 -3.82
N ILE A 10 -7.36 18.34 -2.95
CA ILE A 10 -8.20 17.16 -2.85
C ILE A 10 -8.85 17.17 -1.47
N ARG A 11 -10.18 17.23 -1.45
CA ARG A 11 -10.94 17.19 -0.20
C ARG A 11 -11.30 15.75 0.15
N PRO A 12 -11.60 15.45 1.41
CA PRO A 12 -12.01 14.09 1.78
C PRO A 12 -13.16 13.55 0.94
N GLU A 13 -14.13 14.39 0.60
CA GLU A 13 -15.29 14.02 -0.22
C GLU A 13 -14.94 13.72 -1.68
N ASP A 14 -13.76 14.14 -2.14
CA ASP A 14 -13.28 13.84 -3.49
C ASP A 14 -12.64 12.46 -3.59
N LEU A 15 -12.37 11.82 -2.46
CA LEU A 15 -11.72 10.51 -2.43
C LEU A 15 -12.70 9.41 -2.81
N HIS A 16 -12.20 8.49 -3.63
CA HIS A 16 -12.95 7.31 -4.04
C HIS A 16 -12.41 6.09 -3.30
N TRP A 17 -13.12 5.68 -2.25
CA TRP A 17 -12.77 4.50 -1.47
C TRP A 17 -13.24 3.24 -2.17
N ARG A 18 -12.34 2.28 -2.37
CA ARG A 18 -12.65 1.00 -2.98
C ARG A 18 -11.75 -0.09 -2.42
N PRO A 19 -12.20 -1.36 -2.41
CA PRO A 19 -11.32 -2.45 -2.01
C PRO A 19 -10.28 -2.72 -3.09
N SER A 20 -9.08 -3.09 -2.68
CA SER A 20 -8.01 -3.48 -3.61
C SER A 20 -8.34 -4.81 -4.30
N ASN A 21 -7.72 -5.05 -5.46
CA ASN A 21 -8.04 -6.19 -6.29
C ASN A 21 -7.68 -7.54 -5.63
N LEU A 22 -6.48 -7.67 -5.09
CA LEU A 22 -6.00 -8.96 -4.57
C LEU A 22 -6.41 -9.19 -3.12
N MET A 23 -6.17 -8.21 -2.25
CA MET A 23 -6.34 -8.39 -0.81
C MET A 23 -7.55 -7.68 -0.25
N ARG A 24 -8.34 -7.03 -1.09
CA ARG A 24 -9.63 -6.40 -0.74
C ARG A 24 -9.54 -5.39 0.40
N ILE A 25 -8.40 -4.72 0.53
CA ILE A 25 -8.22 -3.66 1.52
C ILE A 25 -8.84 -2.36 1.02
N PRO A 26 -9.74 -1.74 1.79
CA PRO A 26 -10.26 -0.42 1.44
C PRO A 26 -9.14 0.60 1.30
N ASN A 27 -9.12 1.31 0.19
CA ASN A 27 -8.09 2.32 -0.07
C ASN A 27 -8.65 3.47 -0.90
N ALA A 28 -7.99 4.62 -0.81
CA ALA A 28 -8.30 5.80 -1.61
C ALA A 28 -7.00 6.33 -2.20
N ASP A 29 -6.98 6.47 -3.51
CA ASP A 29 -5.78 6.85 -4.27
C ASP A 29 -5.86 8.32 -4.65
N TYR A 30 -4.98 9.14 -4.06
CA TYR A 30 -4.90 10.56 -4.41
C TYR A 30 -4.46 10.77 -5.87
N LEU A 31 -3.70 9.81 -6.42
CA LEU A 31 -3.20 9.91 -7.78
C LEU A 31 -4.32 9.99 -8.82
N GLU A 32 -5.48 9.40 -8.54
CA GLU A 32 -6.65 9.51 -9.41
C GLU A 32 -7.04 10.98 -9.65
N ARG A 33 -6.73 11.86 -8.70
CA ARG A 33 -7.07 13.29 -8.78
C ARG A 33 -5.93 14.14 -9.32
N THR A 34 -4.69 13.79 -8.96
CA THR A 34 -3.54 14.62 -9.33
C THR A 34 -2.96 14.28 -10.69
N GLY A 35 -2.98 13.01 -11.08
CA GLY A 35 -2.34 12.54 -12.31
C GLY A 35 -0.82 12.72 -12.31
N SER A 36 -0.19 12.86 -11.14
CA SER A 36 1.25 13.06 -11.04
C SER A 36 2.03 11.85 -11.56
N GLU A 37 3.08 12.10 -12.32
CA GLU A 37 4.02 11.07 -12.77
C GLU A 37 5.17 10.86 -11.78
N ASN A 38 5.28 11.75 -10.79
CA ASN A 38 6.43 11.76 -9.87
C ASN A 38 6.13 11.17 -8.53
N ILE A 39 4.99 11.48 -7.95
CA ILE A 39 4.67 11.10 -6.58
C ILE A 39 3.23 10.61 -6.49
N GLY A 40 3.06 9.49 -5.83
CA GLY A 40 1.74 8.95 -5.49
C GLY A 40 1.54 8.91 -4.00
N ALA A 41 0.29 9.02 -3.58
CA ALA A 41 -0.10 8.90 -2.18
C ALA A 41 -1.42 8.15 -2.10
N ARG A 42 -1.55 7.29 -1.10
CA ARG A 42 -2.74 6.46 -0.94
C ARG A 42 -3.04 6.24 0.54
N LEU A 43 -4.32 6.31 0.88
CA LEU A 43 -4.80 5.89 2.20
C LEU A 43 -5.19 4.42 2.14
N TRP A 44 -4.80 3.67 3.15
CA TRP A 44 -5.14 2.26 3.30
C TRP A 44 -5.76 2.04 4.67
N ARG A 45 -6.99 1.55 4.70
CA ARG A 45 -7.69 1.24 5.94
C ARG A 45 -7.77 -0.26 6.10
N LEU A 46 -6.92 -0.80 6.98
CA LEU A 46 -6.87 -2.24 7.21
C LEU A 46 -7.89 -2.66 8.27
N PRO A 47 -8.88 -3.48 7.90
CA PRO A 47 -9.77 -4.07 8.90
C PRO A 47 -9.01 -4.94 9.91
N PRO A 48 -9.60 -5.24 11.07
CA PRO A 48 -9.01 -6.21 11.98
C PRO A 48 -8.69 -7.53 11.29
N LYS A 49 -7.56 -8.13 11.64
CA LYS A 49 -7.13 -9.45 11.13
C LYS A 49 -7.05 -9.51 9.60
N SER A 50 -6.39 -8.53 9.01
CA SER A 50 -6.22 -8.44 7.56
C SER A 50 -4.76 -8.17 7.19
N ALA A 51 -4.46 -8.33 5.90
CA ALA A 51 -3.14 -8.04 5.36
C ALA A 51 -3.28 -7.50 3.94
N ASN A 52 -2.37 -6.61 3.57
CA ASN A 52 -2.21 -6.18 2.19
C ASN A 52 -1.28 -7.15 1.45
N THR A 53 -0.95 -6.84 0.20
CA THR A 53 -0.09 -7.71 -0.61
C THR A 53 1.35 -7.74 -0.08
N LEU A 54 1.96 -8.91 -0.21
CA LEU A 54 3.40 -9.07 -0.05
C LEU A 54 4.04 -8.74 -1.40
N HIS A 55 4.80 -7.65 -1.46
CA HIS A 55 5.31 -7.11 -2.72
C HIS A 55 6.60 -6.34 -2.54
N LYS A 56 7.19 -5.94 -3.66
CA LYS A 56 8.31 -5.01 -3.71
C LYS A 56 8.11 -4.02 -4.85
N HIS A 57 8.94 -3.01 -4.90
CA HIS A 57 9.01 -2.06 -6.00
C HIS A 57 10.35 -2.16 -6.70
N ILE A 58 10.43 -1.66 -7.92
CA ILE A 58 11.65 -1.70 -8.73
C ILE A 58 12.50 -0.44 -8.52
N ARG A 59 11.84 0.72 -8.51
CA ARG A 59 12.52 2.03 -8.41
C ARG A 59 12.00 2.89 -7.28
N SER A 60 10.73 2.70 -6.88
CA SER A 60 10.08 3.57 -5.92
C SER A 60 10.58 3.33 -4.51
N GLU A 61 10.84 4.41 -3.81
CA GLU A 61 10.86 4.42 -2.36
C GLU A 61 9.45 4.69 -1.88
N GLU A 62 9.05 4.04 -0.79
CA GLU A 62 7.74 4.28 -0.18
C GLU A 62 7.89 4.64 1.28
N PHE A 63 7.22 5.73 1.68
CA PHE A 63 7.11 6.12 3.07
C PHE A 63 5.76 5.67 3.61
N TYR A 64 5.80 4.79 4.60
CA TYR A 64 4.65 4.21 5.28
C TYR A 64 4.43 4.97 6.58
N PHE A 65 3.24 5.50 6.78
CA PHE A 65 2.94 6.38 7.90
C PHE A 65 1.61 5.97 8.55
N VAL A 66 1.62 5.71 9.88
CA VAL A 66 0.41 5.30 10.61
C VAL A 66 -0.36 6.53 11.09
N LEU A 67 -1.59 6.69 10.61
CA LEU A 67 -2.49 7.78 11.00
C LEU A 67 -3.37 7.41 12.18
N GLU A 68 -3.83 6.16 12.26
CA GLU A 68 -4.67 5.65 13.34
C GLU A 68 -4.34 4.20 13.63
N GLY A 69 -4.43 3.83 14.91
CA GLY A 69 -4.16 2.46 15.37
C GLY A 69 -2.68 2.18 15.53
N THR A 70 -2.34 0.90 15.63
CA THR A 70 -0.97 0.42 15.72
C THR A 70 -0.65 -0.37 14.45
N GLY A 71 0.30 0.13 13.67
CA GLY A 71 0.71 -0.49 12.43
C GLY A 71 1.61 -1.69 12.66
N ARG A 72 1.43 -2.70 11.84
CA ARG A 72 2.31 -3.87 11.78
C ARG A 72 2.78 -4.05 10.36
N MET A 73 4.05 -4.37 10.19
CA MET A 73 4.65 -4.48 8.87
C MET A 73 5.79 -5.48 8.91
N ARG A 74 5.80 -6.39 7.92
CA ARG A 74 7.01 -7.17 7.70
C ARG A 74 7.82 -6.55 6.55
N VAL A 75 9.12 -6.48 6.77
CA VAL A 75 10.10 -5.97 5.82
C VAL A 75 11.22 -7.00 5.77
N GLY A 76 11.30 -7.73 4.66
CA GLY A 76 12.19 -8.90 4.61
C GLY A 76 11.79 -9.92 5.69
N ASP A 77 12.76 -10.29 6.51
CA ASP A 77 12.55 -11.26 7.60
C ASP A 77 12.18 -10.60 8.94
N GLU A 78 12.11 -9.28 8.97
CA GLU A 78 11.77 -8.54 10.20
C GLU A 78 10.30 -8.18 10.24
N THR A 79 9.73 -8.24 11.46
CA THR A 79 8.38 -7.76 11.73
C THR A 79 8.46 -6.53 12.62
N LEU A 80 7.87 -5.43 12.15
CA LEU A 80 7.93 -4.14 12.81
C LEU A 80 6.58 -3.79 13.43
N THR A 81 6.62 -3.08 14.55
CA THR A 81 5.45 -2.46 15.17
C THR A 81 5.64 -0.95 15.10
N ILE A 82 4.72 -0.27 14.45
CA ILE A 82 4.80 1.17 14.22
C ILE A 82 3.63 1.85 14.93
N PRO A 83 3.90 2.62 15.99
CA PRO A 83 2.81 3.32 16.68
C PRO A 83 2.26 4.47 15.84
N LYS A 84 1.13 4.99 16.27
CA LYS A 84 0.50 6.15 15.63
C LYS A 84 1.53 7.28 15.45
N TYR A 85 1.55 7.86 14.25
CA TYR A 85 2.48 8.89 13.78
C TYR A 85 3.92 8.41 13.59
N GLY A 86 4.18 7.13 13.80
CA GLY A 86 5.44 6.53 13.38
C GLY A 86 5.47 6.29 11.88
N GLY A 87 6.65 6.16 11.33
CA GLY A 87 6.83 5.94 9.90
C GLY A 87 8.02 5.05 9.57
N VAL A 88 7.95 4.45 8.37
CA VAL A 88 9.01 3.58 7.85
C VAL A 88 9.24 3.95 6.39
N LEU A 89 10.47 4.26 6.03
CA LEU A 89 10.87 4.41 4.64
C LEU A 89 11.41 3.07 4.15
N VAL A 90 10.83 2.55 3.07
CA VAL A 90 11.24 1.28 2.48
C VAL A 90 11.80 1.53 1.09
N GLY A 91 13.01 1.06 0.84
CA GLY A 91 13.67 1.18 -0.47
C GLY A 91 13.10 0.21 -1.51
N PRO A 92 13.47 0.43 -2.79
CA PRO A 92 13.10 -0.51 -3.85
C PRO A 92 13.76 -1.88 -3.62
N GLU A 93 13.21 -2.90 -4.26
CA GLU A 93 13.64 -4.30 -4.19
C GLU A 93 13.46 -4.96 -2.82
N GLN A 94 13.09 -4.22 -1.79
CA GLN A 94 12.84 -4.76 -0.46
C GLN A 94 11.42 -5.30 -0.37
N LEU A 95 11.27 -6.59 -0.15
CA LEU A 95 9.97 -7.24 0.03
C LEU A 95 9.31 -6.72 1.31
N ARG A 96 8.02 -6.33 1.22
CA ARG A 96 7.29 -5.77 2.34
C ARG A 96 5.81 -6.11 2.29
N GLN A 97 5.17 -6.05 3.46
CA GLN A 97 3.74 -6.24 3.61
C GLN A 97 3.25 -5.54 4.89
N VAL A 98 2.25 -4.68 4.76
CA VAL A 98 1.53 -4.18 5.93
C VAL A 98 0.41 -5.15 6.28
N PHE A 99 0.17 -5.32 7.57
CA PHE A 99 -0.90 -6.20 8.05
C PHE A 99 -1.47 -5.64 9.35
N ASN A 100 -2.57 -6.22 9.79
CA ASN A 100 -3.24 -5.83 11.03
C ASN A 100 -3.62 -7.09 11.81
N ASP A 101 -2.89 -7.35 12.88
CA ASP A 101 -3.17 -8.47 13.79
C ASP A 101 -3.94 -8.03 15.03
N THR A 102 -4.43 -6.79 15.05
CA THR A 102 -5.21 -6.23 16.16
C THR A 102 -6.71 -6.40 15.94
N ASP A 103 -7.49 -6.02 16.94
CA ASP A 103 -8.97 -6.04 16.87
C ASP A 103 -9.57 -4.71 16.42
N ASP A 104 -8.73 -3.71 16.14
CA ASP A 104 -9.13 -2.39 15.69
C ASP A 104 -8.66 -2.12 14.26
N GLU A 105 -9.33 -1.20 13.56
CA GLU A 105 -8.86 -0.74 12.26
C GLU A 105 -7.53 0.00 12.38
N VAL A 106 -6.69 -0.10 11.34
CA VAL A 106 -5.44 0.65 11.23
C VAL A 106 -5.48 1.45 9.93
N LEU A 107 -5.22 2.75 10.04
CA LEU A 107 -5.18 3.63 8.88
C LEU A 107 -3.74 4.04 8.58
N TRP A 108 -3.31 3.75 7.35
CA TRP A 108 -2.00 4.09 6.84
C TRP A 108 -2.10 5.16 5.76
N LEU A 109 -1.12 6.07 5.73
CA LEU A 109 -0.81 6.88 4.56
C LEU A 109 0.49 6.35 3.96
N ILE A 110 0.46 6.03 2.68
CA ILE A 110 1.65 5.53 1.97
C ILE A 110 1.93 6.48 0.81
N VAL A 111 3.16 7.02 0.79
CA VAL A 111 3.62 7.96 -0.22
C VAL A 111 4.81 7.33 -0.94
N GLY A 112 4.76 7.28 -2.27
CA GLY A 112 5.82 6.68 -3.08
C GLY A 112 6.31 7.59 -4.19
N ALA A 113 7.58 7.51 -4.50
CA ALA A 113 8.22 8.25 -5.58
C ALA A 113 9.52 7.56 -6.02
N PRO A 114 9.88 7.61 -7.33
CA PRO A 114 9.02 8.02 -8.43
C PRO A 114 7.90 7.03 -8.68
N GLU A 115 6.82 7.45 -9.35
CA GLU A 115 5.77 6.53 -9.73
C GLU A 115 6.29 5.52 -10.76
N GLU A 116 5.88 4.27 -10.60
CA GLU A 116 6.19 3.21 -11.56
C GLU A 116 5.01 3.08 -12.52
N LEU A 117 5.01 3.93 -13.54
CA LEU A 117 3.91 4.08 -14.50
C LEU A 117 3.53 2.76 -15.17
N GLU A 118 4.48 1.85 -15.31
CA GLU A 118 4.27 0.53 -15.90
C GLU A 118 3.27 -0.32 -15.14
N PHE A 119 3.13 -0.08 -13.84
CA PHE A 119 2.25 -0.84 -12.96
C PHE A 119 0.95 -0.12 -12.63
N LEU A 120 0.72 1.08 -13.21
CA LEU A 120 -0.52 1.80 -13.00
C LEU A 120 -1.68 1.12 -13.73
N GLN A 121 -2.84 1.13 -13.09
CA GLN A 121 -4.05 0.59 -13.67
C GLN A 121 -4.37 1.33 -14.98
N GLY A 122 -4.66 0.56 -16.03
CA GLY A 122 -4.96 1.12 -17.35
C GLY A 122 -3.71 1.39 -18.20
N SER A 123 -2.51 1.12 -17.69
CA SER A 123 -1.31 1.16 -18.52
C SER A 123 -1.41 0.11 -19.62
N LYS A 124 -1.08 0.52 -20.87
CA LYS A 124 -1.03 -0.39 -22.01
C LYS A 124 0.25 -1.23 -22.03
N SER A 125 1.17 -0.94 -21.14
CA SER A 125 2.40 -1.68 -21.01
C SER A 125 2.13 -3.06 -20.41
N LYS A 126 2.57 -4.12 -21.11
CA LYS A 126 2.51 -5.49 -20.56
C LYS A 126 3.66 -5.65 -19.59
N MET A 127 3.45 -5.27 -18.34
CA MET A 127 4.45 -5.46 -17.30
C MET A 127 4.41 -6.88 -16.76
N ASP A 128 5.59 -7.41 -16.51
CA ASP A 128 5.73 -8.67 -15.81
C ASP A 128 5.51 -8.42 -14.31
N LEU A 129 4.32 -8.79 -13.84
CA LEU A 129 3.95 -8.60 -12.43
C LEU A 129 4.85 -9.39 -11.47
N SER A 130 5.59 -10.40 -11.97
CA SER A 130 6.55 -11.12 -11.12
C SER A 130 7.67 -10.22 -10.62
N LEU A 131 7.90 -9.08 -11.26
CA LEU A 131 8.90 -8.10 -10.81
C LEU A 131 8.52 -7.47 -9.48
N ILE A 132 7.22 -7.28 -9.21
CA ILE A 132 6.73 -6.73 -7.95
C ILE A 132 6.14 -7.80 -7.03
N TYR A 133 5.74 -8.94 -7.58
CA TYR A 133 5.24 -10.10 -6.84
C TYR A 133 6.16 -11.30 -7.06
N PRO A 134 7.37 -11.30 -6.47
CA PRO A 134 8.31 -12.42 -6.67
C PRO A 134 7.89 -13.70 -5.97
N VAL A 135 6.96 -13.60 -5.02
CA VAL A 135 6.33 -14.72 -4.30
C VAL A 135 4.83 -14.51 -4.31
N ASP A 136 4.06 -15.43 -3.73
CA ASP A 136 2.61 -15.28 -3.63
C ASP A 136 2.24 -13.97 -2.92
N PRO A 137 1.60 -13.01 -3.62
CA PRO A 137 1.23 -11.73 -3.02
C PRO A 137 0.16 -11.84 -1.94
N LYS A 138 -0.57 -12.95 -1.89
CA LYS A 138 -1.64 -13.20 -0.90
C LYS A 138 -1.15 -13.93 0.33
N GLN A 139 0.13 -14.26 0.41
CA GLN A 139 0.70 -14.95 1.55
C GLN A 139 0.55 -14.12 2.82
N LEU A 140 -0.09 -14.69 3.83
CA LEU A 140 -0.28 -14.01 5.11
C LEU A 140 0.98 -14.11 5.97
N PRO A 141 1.23 -13.12 6.84
CA PRO A 141 2.31 -13.23 7.81
C PRO A 141 1.97 -14.26 8.88
N ASN A 142 2.99 -14.76 9.59
CA ASN A 142 2.82 -15.77 10.63
C ASN A 142 1.85 -15.31 11.75
N GLU A 143 1.82 -14.01 12.02
CA GLU A 143 0.96 -13.40 13.04
C GLU A 143 -0.53 -13.57 12.72
N LEU A 144 -0.86 -13.87 11.47
CA LEU A 144 -2.24 -14.14 11.02
C LEU A 144 -2.46 -15.61 10.68
N ALA A 145 -1.62 -16.51 11.22
CA ALA A 145 -1.80 -17.96 11.00
C ALA A 145 -3.19 -18.39 11.45
N GLY A 146 -3.88 -19.16 10.59
CA GLY A 146 -5.25 -19.61 10.86
C GLY A 146 -6.35 -18.61 10.55
N ILE A 147 -5.99 -17.39 10.15
CA ILE A 147 -6.96 -16.36 9.73
C ILE A 147 -7.25 -16.54 8.25
N GLU A 148 -8.51 -16.36 7.87
CA GLU A 148 -8.91 -16.30 6.45
C GLU A 148 -9.01 -14.84 6.02
N TRP A 149 -8.11 -14.43 5.13
CA TRP A 149 -8.16 -13.12 4.50
C TRP A 149 -7.63 -13.21 3.05
N PRO A 150 -8.31 -12.61 2.03
CA PRO A 150 -9.64 -12.02 2.15
C PRO A 150 -10.69 -13.05 2.53
N THR A 151 -11.75 -12.59 3.20
CA THR A 151 -12.88 -13.47 3.53
C THR A 151 -13.63 -13.84 2.26
N LYS A 152 -14.08 -15.09 2.17
CA LYS A 152 -14.95 -15.50 1.06
C LYS A 152 -16.33 -14.88 1.27
N SER A 153 -16.76 -14.12 0.27
CA SER A 153 -18.10 -13.55 0.26
C SER A 153 -19.12 -14.57 -0.25
#